data_7ac2e79ac49df714848b3aad2b4fd44e
#
_entry.id   7ac2e79ac49df714848b3aad2b4fd44e
#
_cell.length_a   1.000
_cell.length_b   1.000
_cell.length_c   1.000
_cell.angle_alpha   90.00
_cell.angle_beta   90.00
_cell.angle_gamma   90.00
#
_symmetry.space_group_name_H-M   'P 1'
#
loop_
_entity.id
_entity.type
_entity.pdbx_description
1 polymer ?
#
loop_
_entity_poly.entity_id
_entity_poly.type
_entity_poly.pdbx_seq_one_letter_code
_entity_poly.pdbx_strand_id
1 'polypeptide(L)'
;AIRLSVQDADFASVISRLGLTAPLPGASGSLELALDVARPVTAETLRNAKGSLRFRAGSGTLPGVDMAGIRRLATQKPYFTLSEAGTGAYEFQSVDINVTVADGLADIRNGLIVGTNERITLNGIVPYANNSLALSAGVLTDSSGTTSGDAAAGRPDATHFFIGGSWQNPVIWPVAKPTPKITE
;
A
#
# COMPACT_ATOMS: atom_id res chain seq x y z
N ALA A 1 5.05 26.73 -5.84
CA ALA A 1 5.51 25.49 -5.18
C ALA A 1 5.04 25.46 -3.73
N ILE A 2 4.51 24.34 -3.28
CA ILE A 2 4.17 24.03 -1.88
C ILE A 2 5.19 22.99 -1.43
N ARG A 3 5.87 23.27 -0.32
CA ARG A 3 6.78 22.30 0.31
C ARG A 3 6.34 22.11 1.75
N LEU A 4 6.12 20.87 2.12
CA LEU A 4 5.80 20.46 3.48
C LEU A 4 6.81 19.38 3.89
N SER A 5 7.48 19.60 4.99
CA SER A 5 8.30 18.57 5.63
C SER A 5 7.86 18.44 7.07
N VAL A 6 7.46 17.26 7.44
CA VAL A 6 7.05 16.91 8.80
C VAL A 6 7.94 15.77 9.24
N GLN A 7 8.59 15.93 10.39
CA GLN A 7 9.46 14.91 10.98
C GLN A 7 8.91 14.52 12.35
N ASP A 8 9.05 13.26 12.70
CA ASP A 8 8.65 12.68 13.99
C ASP A 8 7.19 12.98 14.39
N ALA A 9 6.30 13.05 13.38
CA ALA A 9 4.89 13.30 13.63
C ALA A 9 4.15 11.99 13.93
N ASP A 10 3.25 12.05 14.89
CA ASP A 10 2.20 11.04 15.07
C ASP A 10 1.11 11.26 14.01
N PHE A 11 1.17 10.45 12.95
CA PHE A 11 0.26 10.57 11.83
C PHE A 11 -1.20 10.26 12.21
N ALA A 12 -1.45 9.41 13.20
CA ALA A 12 -2.80 9.14 13.68
C ALA A 12 -3.46 10.42 14.20
N SER A 13 -2.71 11.23 14.97
CA SER A 13 -3.19 12.51 15.48
C SER A 13 -3.37 13.56 14.38
N VAL A 14 -2.46 13.61 13.40
CA VAL A 14 -2.53 14.58 12.28
C VAL A 14 -3.76 14.28 11.41
N ILE A 15 -4.00 13.03 11.10
CA ILE A 15 -5.08 12.58 10.22
C ILE A 15 -6.45 12.77 10.87
N SER A 16 -6.56 12.45 12.17
CA SER A 16 -7.81 12.68 12.91
C SER A 16 -8.18 14.15 12.96
N ARG A 17 -7.18 15.05 13.07
CA ARG A 17 -7.39 16.51 13.03
C ARG A 17 -7.81 17.02 11.65
N LEU A 18 -7.40 16.32 10.57
CA LEU A 18 -7.78 16.65 9.21
C LEU A 18 -9.16 16.08 8.82
N GLY A 19 -9.80 15.31 9.70
CA GLY A 19 -11.10 14.69 9.43
C GLY A 19 -11.06 13.64 8.30
N LEU A 20 -9.89 13.09 8.02
CA LEU A 20 -9.73 12.05 7.00
C LEU A 20 -10.07 10.70 7.60
N THR A 21 -11.06 10.02 7.03
CA THR A 21 -11.52 8.68 7.42
C THR A 21 -10.95 7.62 6.48
N ALA A 22 -9.64 7.55 6.35
CA ALA A 22 -9.00 6.48 5.58
C ALA A 22 -8.30 5.50 6.54
N PRO A 23 -8.08 4.24 6.17
CA PRO A 23 -7.22 3.32 6.91
C PRO A 23 -5.77 3.82 6.77
N LEU A 24 -5.37 4.69 7.67
CA LEU A 24 -4.07 5.32 7.69
C LEU A 24 -3.26 4.79 8.87
N PRO A 25 -1.95 4.58 8.69
CA PRO A 25 -1.14 3.96 9.71
C PRO A 25 -1.09 4.80 10.99
N GLY A 26 -1.39 4.16 12.11
CA GLY A 26 -1.07 4.68 13.44
C GLY A 26 0.42 4.48 13.71
N ALA A 27 1.25 5.41 13.27
CA ALA A 27 2.71 5.34 13.41
C ALA A 27 3.31 6.74 13.50
N SER A 28 4.48 6.82 14.10
CA SER A 28 5.32 8.02 14.05
C SER A 28 6.30 7.93 12.89
N GLY A 29 6.51 9.04 12.20
CA GLY A 29 7.39 9.02 11.05
C GLY A 29 7.59 10.39 10.41
N SER A 30 8.06 10.39 9.18
CA SER A 30 8.32 11.59 8.38
C SER A 30 7.52 11.60 7.10
N LEU A 31 7.08 12.79 6.74
CA LEU A 31 6.39 13.07 5.47
C LEU A 31 7.09 14.25 4.78
N GLU A 32 7.56 14.00 3.59
CA GLU A 32 8.11 15.03 2.72
C GLU A 32 7.18 15.19 1.52
N LEU A 33 6.64 16.38 1.33
CA LEU A 33 5.76 16.72 0.23
C LEU A 33 6.34 17.92 -0.51
N ALA A 34 6.52 17.77 -1.80
CA ALA A 34 6.90 18.86 -2.68
C ALA A 34 5.93 18.89 -3.87
N LEU A 35 5.05 19.90 -3.90
CA LEU A 35 4.09 20.07 -4.99
C LEU A 35 4.30 21.40 -5.68
N ASP A 36 4.25 21.38 -6.99
CA ASP A 36 4.14 22.57 -7.82
C ASP A 36 2.68 22.74 -8.24
N VAL A 37 2.07 23.82 -7.77
CA VAL A 37 0.65 24.12 -7.94
C VAL A 37 0.53 25.50 -8.54
N ALA A 38 -0.30 25.66 -9.56
CA ALA A 38 -0.61 26.96 -10.13
C ALA A 38 -1.38 27.83 -9.11
N ARG A 39 -1.23 29.14 -9.22
CA ARG A 39 -1.99 30.11 -8.39
C ARG A 39 -3.19 30.64 -9.19
N PRO A 40 -4.33 30.88 -8.54
CA PRO A 40 -4.65 30.63 -7.12
C PRO A 40 -4.77 29.14 -6.79
N VAL A 41 -4.55 28.75 -5.53
CA VAL A 41 -4.70 27.37 -5.07
C VAL A 41 -6.20 27.06 -4.95
N THR A 42 -6.71 26.28 -5.89
CA THR A 42 -8.09 25.81 -5.97
C THR A 42 -8.12 24.28 -6.06
N ALA A 43 -9.29 23.68 -5.96
CA ALA A 43 -9.44 22.25 -6.17
C ALA A 43 -8.99 21.81 -7.59
N GLU A 44 -9.20 22.66 -8.59
CA GLU A 44 -8.78 22.41 -9.98
C GLU A 44 -7.24 22.47 -10.12
N THR A 45 -6.61 23.51 -9.56
CA THR A 45 -5.14 23.63 -9.62
C THR A 45 -4.44 22.54 -8.81
N LEU A 46 -5.07 22.03 -7.74
CA LEU A 46 -4.57 20.88 -6.99
C LEU A 46 -4.68 19.57 -7.80
N ARG A 47 -5.72 19.41 -8.62
CA ARG A 47 -5.83 18.25 -9.53
C ARG A 47 -4.71 18.23 -10.57
N ASN A 48 -4.22 19.38 -10.98
CA ASN A 48 -3.14 19.53 -11.96
C ASN A 48 -1.77 19.71 -11.30
N ALA A 49 -1.66 19.48 -9.99
CA ALA A 49 -0.42 19.59 -9.26
C ALA A 49 0.60 18.55 -9.75
N LYS A 50 1.88 18.94 -9.74
CA LYS A 50 3.00 18.04 -10.06
C LYS A 50 3.98 18.04 -8.90
N GLY A 51 4.54 16.87 -8.62
CA GLY A 51 5.51 16.81 -7.55
C GLY A 51 5.79 15.42 -7.03
N SER A 52 6.24 15.36 -5.79
CA SER A 52 6.58 14.11 -5.12
C SER A 52 6.14 14.13 -3.67
N LEU A 53 5.84 12.94 -3.18
CA LEU A 53 5.58 12.69 -1.77
C LEU A 53 6.43 11.50 -1.35
N ARG A 54 7.10 11.63 -0.22
CA ARG A 54 7.81 10.54 0.43
C ARG A 54 7.25 10.38 1.84
N PHE A 55 6.81 9.17 2.13
CA PHE A 55 6.32 8.79 3.44
C PHE A 55 7.21 7.71 4.03
N ARG A 56 7.68 7.93 5.25
CA ARG A 56 8.43 6.96 6.03
C ARG A 56 7.86 6.90 7.44
N ALA A 57 7.63 5.71 7.92
CA ALA A 57 7.21 5.48 9.30
C ALA A 57 7.99 4.32 9.91
N GLY A 58 8.18 4.38 11.22
CA GLY A 58 8.64 3.27 12.02
C GLY A 58 7.54 2.25 12.29
N SER A 59 7.65 1.55 13.42
CA SER A 59 6.64 0.57 13.82
C SER A 59 5.28 1.21 14.08
N GLY A 60 4.23 0.48 13.71
CA GLY A 60 2.88 0.95 13.87
C GLY A 60 1.84 -0.08 13.45
N THR A 61 0.60 0.37 13.33
CA THR A 61 -0.54 -0.46 12.93
C THR A 61 -1.30 0.19 11.79
N LEU A 62 -1.77 -0.63 10.87
CA LEU A 62 -2.68 -0.24 9.79
C LEU A 62 -4.07 -0.81 10.09
N PRO A 63 -5.00 -0.01 10.61
CA PRO A 63 -6.32 -0.48 10.96
C PRO A 63 -7.13 -0.85 9.72
N GLY A 64 -8.06 -1.81 9.86
CA GLY A 64 -8.92 -2.25 8.77
C GLY A 64 -8.26 -3.22 7.78
N VAL A 65 -7.04 -3.67 8.05
CA VAL A 65 -6.32 -4.66 7.23
C VAL A 65 -6.13 -5.95 8.03
N ASP A 66 -6.92 -6.98 7.70
CA ASP A 66 -6.77 -8.32 8.26
C ASP A 66 -6.04 -9.23 7.26
N MET A 67 -4.73 -9.39 7.43
CA MET A 67 -3.91 -10.21 6.54
C MET A 67 -4.28 -11.70 6.59
N ALA A 68 -4.75 -12.20 7.74
CA ALA A 68 -5.23 -13.58 7.84
C ALA A 68 -6.53 -13.78 7.05
N GLY A 69 -7.45 -12.83 7.14
CA GLY A 69 -8.68 -12.78 6.35
C GLY A 69 -8.40 -12.67 4.85
N ILE A 70 -7.48 -11.80 4.45
CA ILE A 70 -7.05 -11.64 3.05
C ILE A 70 -6.52 -12.96 2.50
N ARG A 71 -5.61 -13.64 3.22
CA ARG A 71 -5.05 -14.92 2.79
C ARG A 71 -6.12 -16.01 2.67
N ARG A 72 -7.02 -16.09 3.66
CA ARG A 72 -8.13 -17.05 3.64
C ARG A 72 -9.03 -16.84 2.42
N LEU A 73 -9.46 -15.59 2.18
CA LEU A 73 -10.34 -15.29 1.05
C LEU A 73 -9.64 -15.45 -0.31
N ALA A 74 -8.34 -15.19 -0.39
CA ALA A 74 -7.55 -15.38 -1.60
C ALA A 74 -7.52 -16.83 -2.10
N THR A 75 -7.72 -17.81 -1.23
CA THR A 75 -7.83 -19.22 -1.60
C THR A 75 -9.26 -19.63 -1.95
N GLN A 76 -10.26 -18.85 -1.57
CA GLN A 76 -11.68 -19.21 -1.67
C GLN A 76 -12.42 -18.43 -2.75
N LYS A 77 -11.98 -17.21 -3.04
CA LYS A 77 -12.69 -16.27 -3.93
C LYS A 77 -11.75 -15.72 -5.01
N PRO A 78 -12.25 -15.53 -6.24
CA PRO A 78 -11.48 -14.88 -7.30
C PRO A 78 -11.28 -13.38 -7.06
N TYR A 79 -12.15 -12.75 -6.25
CA TYR A 79 -12.05 -11.37 -5.77
C TYR A 79 -12.89 -11.18 -4.50
N PHE A 80 -12.56 -10.19 -3.72
CA PHE A 80 -13.29 -9.81 -2.51
C PHE A 80 -12.97 -8.35 -2.14
N THR A 81 -13.83 -7.73 -1.35
CA THR A 81 -13.56 -6.39 -0.82
C THR A 81 -12.67 -6.46 0.41
N LEU A 82 -11.93 -5.38 0.68
CA LEU A 82 -11.11 -5.31 1.88
C LEU A 82 -11.94 -5.49 3.16
N SER A 83 -13.16 -4.95 3.18
CA SER A 83 -14.10 -5.09 4.31
C SER A 83 -14.58 -6.53 4.55
N GLU A 84 -14.66 -7.36 3.50
CA GLU A 84 -15.00 -8.80 3.65
C GLU A 84 -13.85 -9.60 4.29
N ALA A 85 -12.62 -9.13 4.15
CA ALA A 85 -11.46 -9.81 4.75
C ALA A 85 -11.47 -9.74 6.29
N GLY A 86 -12.09 -8.72 6.86
CA GLY A 86 -12.21 -8.53 8.29
C GLY A 86 -11.87 -7.10 8.72
N THR A 87 -12.01 -6.85 10.02
CA THR A 87 -11.75 -5.54 10.66
C THR A 87 -10.48 -5.58 11.52
N GLY A 88 -9.53 -6.44 11.19
CA GLY A 88 -8.27 -6.56 11.90
C GLY A 88 -7.38 -5.32 11.78
N ALA A 89 -6.21 -5.40 12.38
CA ALA A 89 -5.17 -4.39 12.22
C ALA A 89 -3.87 -5.10 11.83
N TYR A 90 -3.20 -4.58 10.82
CA TYR A 90 -1.90 -5.09 10.38
C TYR A 90 -0.78 -4.36 11.13
N GLU A 91 0.03 -5.10 11.87
CA GLU A 91 1.21 -4.58 12.56
C GLU A 91 2.41 -4.58 11.63
N PHE A 92 3.10 -3.45 11.53
CA PHE A 92 4.31 -3.31 10.73
C PHE A 92 5.46 -2.72 11.54
N GLN A 93 6.68 -2.99 11.11
CA GLN A 93 7.93 -2.49 11.71
C GLN A 93 8.43 -1.24 11.00
N SER A 94 8.19 -1.13 9.70
CA SER A 94 8.54 0.06 8.93
C SER A 94 7.73 0.18 7.64
N VAL A 95 7.59 1.42 7.18
CA VAL A 95 6.98 1.78 5.89
C VAL A 95 7.89 2.77 5.19
N ASP A 96 8.15 2.56 3.90
CA ASP A 96 8.78 3.54 2.99
C ASP A 96 7.97 3.56 1.69
N ILE A 97 7.34 4.68 1.38
CA ILE A 97 6.51 4.85 0.19
C ILE A 97 6.96 6.11 -0.55
N ASN A 98 7.29 5.95 -1.82
CA ASN A 98 7.65 7.04 -2.71
C ASN A 98 6.57 7.20 -3.78
N VAL A 99 6.05 8.41 -3.91
CA VAL A 99 4.95 8.75 -4.82
C VAL A 99 5.36 9.90 -5.71
N THR A 100 5.05 9.79 -6.99
CA THR A 100 5.11 10.92 -7.93
C THR A 100 3.69 11.37 -8.21
N VAL A 101 3.45 12.66 -8.13
CA VAL A 101 2.13 13.26 -8.37
C VAL A 101 2.17 14.03 -9.68
N ALA A 102 1.24 13.76 -10.57
CA ALA A 102 1.05 14.52 -11.80
C ALA A 102 -0.39 14.36 -12.33
N ASP A 103 -0.97 15.44 -12.80
CA ASP A 103 -2.21 15.45 -13.60
C ASP A 103 -3.37 14.62 -12.97
N GLY A 104 -3.58 14.77 -11.66
CA GLY A 104 -4.65 14.07 -10.94
C GLY A 104 -4.33 12.62 -10.56
N LEU A 105 -3.10 12.18 -10.81
CA LEU A 105 -2.61 10.84 -10.53
C LEU A 105 -1.48 10.88 -9.50
N ALA A 106 -1.52 9.97 -8.54
CA ALA A 106 -0.41 9.65 -7.66
C ALA A 106 0.16 8.28 -8.07
N ASP A 107 1.38 8.27 -8.56
CA ASP A 107 2.10 7.07 -9.00
C ASP A 107 3.00 6.57 -7.86
N ILE A 108 2.65 5.45 -7.26
CA ILE A 108 3.45 4.75 -6.26
C ILE A 108 4.44 3.86 -6.98
N ARG A 109 5.69 4.31 -7.07
CA ARG A 109 6.74 3.57 -7.77
C ARG A 109 7.37 2.49 -6.92
N ASN A 110 7.57 2.79 -5.64
CA ASN A 110 8.16 1.88 -4.68
C ASN A 110 7.49 2.11 -3.32
N GLY A 111 6.64 1.18 -2.93
CA GLY A 111 6.13 1.08 -1.58
C GLY A 111 6.67 -0.21 -0.95
N LEU A 112 7.24 -0.10 0.24
CA LEU A 112 7.70 -1.23 1.03
C LEU A 112 7.12 -1.11 2.44
N ILE A 113 6.45 -2.15 2.87
CA ILE A 113 5.96 -2.29 4.23
C ILE A 113 6.59 -3.57 4.79
N VAL A 114 7.30 -3.43 5.88
CA VAL A 114 7.96 -4.56 6.57
C VAL A 114 7.14 -4.90 7.79
N GLY A 115 6.57 -6.09 7.81
CA GLY A 115 5.90 -6.68 8.97
C GLY A 115 6.85 -7.54 9.81
N THR A 116 6.30 -8.27 10.77
CA THR A 116 7.09 -9.14 11.66
C THR A 116 7.66 -10.35 10.90
N ASN A 117 6.87 -10.97 10.02
CA ASN A 117 7.23 -12.19 9.30
C ASN A 117 6.98 -12.08 7.79
N GLU A 118 6.78 -10.88 7.30
CA GLU A 118 6.45 -10.66 5.90
C GLU A 118 6.85 -9.27 5.42
N ARG A 119 7.02 -9.15 4.12
CA ARG A 119 7.25 -7.88 3.42
C ARG A 119 6.19 -7.70 2.37
N ILE A 120 5.61 -6.52 2.33
CA ILE A 120 4.62 -6.14 1.33
C ILE A 120 5.25 -5.09 0.43
N THR A 121 5.36 -5.40 -0.85
CA THR A 121 5.70 -4.42 -1.87
C THR A 121 4.44 -3.87 -2.49
N LEU A 122 4.41 -2.58 -2.77
CA LEU A 122 3.26 -1.87 -3.33
C LEU A 122 3.71 -0.97 -4.48
N ASN A 123 3.02 -1.07 -5.60
CA ASN A 123 3.21 -0.15 -6.74
C ASN A 123 1.90 0.04 -7.50
N GLY A 124 1.82 1.09 -8.29
CA GLY A 124 0.65 1.40 -9.11
C GLY A 124 0.19 2.83 -8.97
N ILE A 125 -1.01 3.11 -9.42
CA ILE A 125 -1.56 4.46 -9.53
C ILE A 125 -2.80 4.65 -8.66
N VAL A 126 -2.91 5.85 -8.11
CA VAL A 126 -4.08 6.33 -7.37
C VAL A 126 -4.59 7.59 -8.08
N PRO A 127 -5.60 7.47 -8.96
CA PRO A 127 -6.30 8.60 -9.55
C PRO A 127 -7.12 9.34 -8.48
N TYR A 128 -6.48 10.24 -7.74
CA TYR A 128 -7.11 10.91 -6.60
C TYR A 128 -8.25 11.84 -7.01
N ALA A 129 -8.24 12.31 -8.27
CA ALA A 129 -9.34 13.10 -8.81
C ALA A 129 -10.67 12.31 -8.88
N ASN A 130 -10.60 10.99 -9.00
CA ASN A 130 -11.74 10.08 -9.15
C ASN A 130 -11.96 9.17 -7.94
N ASN A 131 -11.22 9.37 -6.85
CA ASN A 131 -11.26 8.53 -5.64
C ASN A 131 -11.09 7.03 -5.94
N SER A 132 -10.27 6.70 -6.92
CA SER A 132 -10.03 5.33 -7.34
C SER A 132 -8.58 4.91 -7.12
N LEU A 133 -8.33 3.62 -7.21
CA LEU A 133 -6.98 3.06 -7.12
C LEU A 133 -6.81 1.86 -8.04
N ALA A 134 -5.59 1.65 -8.47
CA ALA A 134 -5.15 0.52 -9.27
C ALA A 134 -3.72 0.16 -8.85
N LEU A 135 -3.60 -0.69 -7.84
CA LEU A 135 -2.34 -1.05 -7.21
C LEU A 135 -2.04 -2.52 -7.40
N SER A 136 -0.77 -2.84 -7.46
CA SER A 136 -0.24 -4.20 -7.35
C SER A 136 0.49 -4.35 -6.03
N ALA A 137 0.18 -5.38 -5.30
CA ALA A 137 0.82 -5.74 -4.06
C ALA A 137 1.46 -7.13 -4.16
N GLY A 138 2.70 -7.25 -3.70
CA GLY A 138 3.40 -8.52 -3.54
C GLY A 138 3.65 -8.78 -2.06
N VAL A 139 3.18 -9.89 -1.55
CA VAL A 139 3.40 -10.32 -0.15
C VAL A 139 4.42 -11.45 -0.14
N LEU A 140 5.58 -11.19 0.44
CA LEU A 140 6.66 -12.15 0.66
C LEU A 140 6.63 -12.56 2.12
N THR A 141 6.41 -13.83 2.40
CA THR A 141 6.51 -14.36 3.77
C THR A 141 7.94 -14.82 4.01
N ASP A 142 8.57 -14.30 5.07
CA ASP A 142 9.87 -14.75 5.50
C ASP A 142 9.71 -16.16 6.13
N SER A 143 9.95 -17.20 5.35
CA SER A 143 10.00 -18.59 5.84
C SER A 143 11.27 -18.79 6.66
N SER A 144 11.28 -18.33 7.90
CA SER A 144 12.32 -18.70 8.87
C SER A 144 12.06 -20.13 9.35
N GLY A 145 12.55 -21.13 8.62
CA GLY A 145 12.52 -22.49 9.13
C GLY A 145 12.40 -23.59 8.09
N THR A 146 13.38 -23.75 7.21
CA THR A 146 13.77 -25.09 6.73
C THR A 146 15.27 -25.12 6.48
N THR A 147 15.93 -25.73 7.43
CA THR A 147 17.28 -26.26 7.34
C THR A 147 17.39 -27.25 6.20
N SER A 148 18.43 -27.10 5.41
CA SER A 148 19.14 -28.16 4.66
C SER A 148 18.51 -28.71 3.36
N GLY A 149 19.11 -28.37 2.25
CA GLY A 149 19.46 -29.42 1.30
C GLY A 149 18.84 -29.39 -0.08
N ASP A 150 18.26 -28.26 -0.60
CA ASP A 150 18.04 -28.21 -2.04
C ASP A 150 18.13 -26.76 -2.54
N ALA A 151 19.25 -26.43 -3.15
CA ALA A 151 19.56 -25.10 -3.67
C ALA A 151 18.75 -24.70 -4.94
N ALA A 152 17.74 -25.46 -5.30
CA ALA A 152 16.91 -25.22 -6.48
C ALA A 152 15.44 -24.81 -6.20
N ALA A 153 14.98 -24.80 -4.94
CA ALA A 153 13.58 -24.57 -4.59
C ALA A 153 13.29 -23.28 -3.79
N GLY A 154 14.24 -22.40 -3.61
CA GLY A 154 14.17 -21.29 -2.68
C GLY A 154 13.74 -19.95 -3.27
N ARG A 155 12.73 -19.85 -4.14
CA ARG A 155 12.04 -18.58 -4.35
C ARG A 155 11.04 -18.42 -3.22
N PRO A 156 11.16 -17.34 -2.40
CA PRO A 156 10.15 -17.06 -1.39
C PRO A 156 8.78 -17.01 -2.06
N ASP A 157 7.80 -17.67 -1.46
CA ASP A 157 6.43 -17.74 -1.99
C ASP A 157 5.80 -16.35 -1.96
N ALA A 158 5.95 -15.62 -3.05
CA ALA A 158 5.32 -14.33 -3.23
C ALA A 158 3.87 -14.54 -3.66
N THR A 159 2.94 -14.08 -2.85
CA THR A 159 1.53 -13.98 -3.27
C THR A 159 1.31 -12.57 -3.81
N HIS A 160 0.78 -12.49 -5.02
CA HIS A 160 0.50 -11.23 -5.68
C HIS A 160 -0.99 -10.92 -5.66
N PHE A 161 -1.30 -9.64 -5.50
CA PHE A 161 -2.66 -9.13 -5.50
C PHE A 161 -2.74 -7.91 -6.40
N PHE A 162 -3.86 -7.77 -7.10
CA PHE A 162 -4.28 -6.51 -7.67
C PHE A 162 -5.32 -5.89 -6.75
N ILE A 163 -5.21 -4.59 -6.46
CA ILE A 163 -6.11 -3.85 -5.60
C ILE A 163 -6.66 -2.69 -6.42
N GLY A 164 -7.97 -2.66 -6.62
CA GLY A 164 -8.60 -1.66 -7.48
C GLY A 164 -9.93 -1.18 -6.94
N GLY A 165 -10.61 -0.33 -7.72
CA GLY A 165 -11.90 0.24 -7.38
C GLY A 165 -11.80 1.54 -6.61
N SER A 166 -12.77 1.82 -5.75
CA SER A 166 -12.77 3.01 -4.89
C SER A 166 -11.86 2.82 -3.69
N TRP A 167 -11.10 3.84 -3.30
CA TRP A 167 -10.28 3.76 -2.11
C TRP A 167 -11.06 3.67 -0.79
N GLN A 168 -12.36 4.01 -0.80
CA GLN A 168 -13.25 3.80 0.36
C GLN A 168 -13.67 2.34 0.52
N ASN A 169 -13.71 1.59 -0.58
CA ASN A 169 -14.05 0.17 -0.58
C ASN A 169 -13.21 -0.57 -1.64
N PRO A 170 -11.93 -0.78 -1.37
CA PRO A 170 -11.04 -1.46 -2.30
C PRO A 170 -11.46 -2.90 -2.54
N VAL A 171 -11.34 -3.35 -3.78
CA VAL A 171 -11.52 -4.73 -4.19
C VAL A 171 -10.15 -5.35 -4.43
N ILE A 172 -9.96 -6.56 -3.96
CA ILE A 172 -8.71 -7.32 -4.02
C ILE A 172 -8.92 -8.51 -4.94
N TRP A 173 -8.04 -8.65 -5.93
CA TRP A 173 -7.97 -9.81 -6.82
C TRP A 173 -6.65 -10.55 -6.57
N PRO A 174 -6.70 -11.78 -6.03
CA PRO A 174 -5.52 -12.64 -5.98
C PRO A 174 -5.04 -12.96 -7.39
N VAL A 175 -3.76 -12.75 -7.67
CA VAL A 175 -3.15 -13.11 -8.94
C VAL A 175 -2.63 -14.54 -8.84
N ALA A 176 -3.27 -15.47 -9.53
CA ALA A 176 -2.86 -16.87 -9.57
C ALA A 176 -1.43 -16.98 -10.12
N LYS A 177 -0.59 -17.81 -9.50
CA LYS A 177 0.69 -18.19 -10.09
C LYS A 177 0.43 -18.88 -11.43
N PRO A 178 1.16 -18.54 -12.51
CA PRO A 178 1.06 -19.30 -13.74
C PRO A 178 1.48 -20.74 -13.46
N THR A 179 0.57 -21.67 -13.63
CA THR A 179 0.87 -23.11 -13.56
C THR A 179 1.82 -23.43 -14.71
N PRO A 180 3.02 -24.00 -14.46
CA PRO A 180 3.87 -24.42 -15.55
C PRO A 180 3.11 -25.44 -16.38
N LYS A 181 2.91 -25.17 -17.68
CA LYS A 181 2.40 -26.18 -18.61
C LYS A 181 3.43 -27.29 -18.67
N ILE A 182 3.11 -28.43 -18.10
CA ILE A 182 3.84 -29.68 -18.38
C ILE A 182 3.49 -30.01 -19.82
N THR A 183 4.41 -29.79 -20.73
CA THR A 183 4.30 -30.31 -22.11
C THR A 183 4.74 -31.76 -22.04
N GLU A 184 3.79 -32.68 -22.20
CA GLU A 184 4.05 -34.08 -22.53
C GLU A 184 4.64 -34.18 -23.94
#